data_bf9a416fe11024f4e7f5ca7504d67b87
#
_entry.id   bf9a416fe11024f4e7f5ca7504d67b87
#
_cell.length_a   1.000
_cell.length_b   1.000
_cell.length_c   1.000
_cell.angle_alpha   90.00
_cell.angle_beta   90.00
_cell.angle_gamma   90.00
#
_symmetry.space_group_name_H-M   'P 1'
#
loop_
_entity.id
_entity.type
_entity.pdbx_description
1 polymer ?
#
loop_
_entity_poly.entity_id
_entity_poly.type
_entity_poly.pdbx_seq_one_letter_code
_entity_poly.pdbx_strand_id
1 'polypeptide(L)'
;MTDTAEKDLRARGASSFWRPLRVSTFRNLLVADVVSDIGTFMQNVGAAWLMVSLGAGPIYVALTQTASSLPYFLLALPAGSAGDIVDRRKLILFTESWMMGVALLLAVLTIAGFMSPWLLLVLTFALSAGDAFETPTWRAILPELVPKDDLAPASALNGIEFNLARAVGPALAGVVIAVAGVATAFVANFVSFVGVILVVARWKRPIRKRTAPPETLTGATVAAIRYVRHSPTILTVVVRTGVVMFFSSALFALLPTVARIVNDTAIGYGLLLGCFGAGAIGGAWIMQLARARCSTEVIVSTGVVILGSVIVMISSLHRLSTLAPVLLIGGAAWVIFISLINALVQNLAPDWVRARVLAIFILVYQGSFALGSATWGAVAQRAGIRVALVCAGVGTIGSVIFALFAKLPDSTKDLSPWNHWRMPVVVKEAAADLHRGPVLVAAEYAVIPEREAEFVEAIHQYARIRRRDGAYRWGIYRDTEVANRYLEIFLVNSWAEHLRQHERQTQADREVEQRLSSYVAHDPEVRHLIYANSKET
;
A
#
# COMPACT_ATOMS: atom_id res chain seq x y z
N MET A 1 -4.45 -7.07 45.05
CA MET A 1 -5.19 -6.01 44.30
C MET A 1 -4.80 -5.90 42.80
N THR A 2 -3.79 -6.62 42.33
CA THR A 2 -3.31 -6.54 40.92
C THR A 2 -4.06 -7.44 39.93
N ASP A 3 -4.54 -8.62 40.37
CA ASP A 3 -5.17 -9.61 39.47
C ASP A 3 -6.60 -9.25 39.04
N THR A 4 -7.36 -8.56 39.90
CA THR A 4 -8.71 -8.05 39.59
C THR A 4 -8.67 -6.85 38.63
N ALA A 5 -7.69 -5.96 38.76
CA ALA A 5 -7.53 -4.81 37.88
C ALA A 5 -7.08 -5.24 36.46
N GLU A 6 -6.26 -6.28 36.38
CA GLU A 6 -5.81 -6.84 35.11
C GLU A 6 -6.91 -7.65 34.40
N LYS A 7 -7.76 -8.36 35.14
CA LYS A 7 -8.97 -9.01 34.61
C LYS A 7 -10.01 -7.99 34.15
N ASP A 8 -10.21 -6.89 34.87
CA ASP A 8 -11.12 -5.79 34.46
C ASP A 8 -10.60 -5.05 33.23
N LEU A 9 -9.28 -4.84 33.09
CA LEU A 9 -8.68 -4.25 31.88
C LEU A 9 -8.81 -5.19 30.67
N ARG A 10 -8.62 -6.49 30.85
CA ARG A 10 -8.84 -7.49 29.79
C ARG A 10 -10.32 -7.62 29.41
N ALA A 11 -11.22 -7.57 30.37
CA ALA A 11 -12.67 -7.57 30.12
C ALA A 11 -13.15 -6.30 29.41
N ARG A 12 -12.63 -5.13 29.79
CA ARG A 12 -12.87 -3.85 29.11
C ARG A 12 -12.26 -3.83 27.71
N GLY A 13 -11.08 -4.43 27.49
CA GLY A 13 -10.43 -4.58 26.19
C GLY A 13 -11.22 -5.49 25.25
N ALA A 14 -11.71 -6.64 25.75
CA ALA A 14 -12.52 -7.57 24.93
C ALA A 14 -13.90 -6.98 24.59
N SER A 15 -14.55 -6.26 25.50
CA SER A 15 -15.79 -5.54 25.22
C SER A 15 -15.61 -4.37 24.24
N SER A 16 -14.40 -3.77 24.19
CA SER A 16 -14.02 -2.70 23.28
C SER A 16 -13.82 -3.18 21.84
N PHE A 17 -13.24 -4.39 21.64
CA PHE A 17 -12.96 -4.93 20.29
C PHE A 17 -14.23 -5.15 19.45
N TRP A 18 -15.30 -5.67 20.05
CA TRP A 18 -16.57 -5.96 19.38
C TRP A 18 -17.54 -4.76 19.38
N ARG A 19 -17.17 -3.65 19.99
CA ARG A 19 -18.02 -2.46 20.15
C ARG A 19 -18.49 -1.87 18.82
N PRO A 20 -17.68 -1.80 17.72
CA PRO A 20 -18.14 -1.31 16.43
C PRO A 20 -19.37 -2.06 15.87
N LEU A 21 -19.51 -3.37 16.18
CA LEU A 21 -20.64 -4.16 15.70
C LEU A 21 -21.99 -3.76 16.32
N ARG A 22 -21.99 -2.92 17.36
CA ARG A 22 -23.23 -2.33 17.90
C ARG A 22 -23.82 -1.27 16.98
N VAL A 23 -22.99 -0.68 16.11
CA VAL A 23 -23.46 0.24 15.08
C VAL A 23 -24.04 -0.58 13.93
N SER A 24 -25.36 -0.56 13.77
CA SER A 24 -26.09 -1.40 12.82
C SER A 24 -25.60 -1.23 11.38
N THR A 25 -25.31 0.02 10.96
CA THR A 25 -24.80 0.31 9.62
C THR A 25 -23.45 -0.34 9.39
N PHE A 26 -22.50 -0.19 10.32
CA PHE A 26 -21.17 -0.83 10.23
C PHE A 26 -21.27 -2.35 10.20
N ARG A 27 -22.07 -2.93 11.12
CA ARG A 27 -22.26 -4.38 11.17
C ARG A 27 -22.84 -4.92 9.85
N ASN A 28 -23.88 -4.29 9.32
CA ASN A 28 -24.54 -4.75 8.09
C ASN A 28 -23.60 -4.62 6.88
N LEU A 29 -22.80 -3.55 6.82
CA LEU A 29 -21.76 -3.38 5.79
C LEU A 29 -20.69 -4.45 5.93
N LEU A 30 -20.14 -4.68 7.13
CA LEU A 30 -19.11 -5.70 7.35
C LEU A 30 -19.58 -7.10 6.92
N VAL A 31 -20.84 -7.46 7.23
CA VAL A 31 -21.40 -8.76 6.82
C VAL A 31 -21.59 -8.83 5.30
N ALA A 32 -22.07 -7.76 4.67
CA ALA A 32 -22.20 -7.69 3.22
C ALA A 32 -20.85 -7.76 2.52
N ASP A 33 -19.82 -7.10 3.08
CA ASP A 33 -18.44 -7.08 2.60
C ASP A 33 -17.80 -8.46 2.66
N VAL A 34 -17.93 -9.18 3.79
CA VAL A 34 -17.49 -10.59 3.91
C VAL A 34 -18.02 -11.44 2.76
N VAL A 35 -19.31 -11.32 2.45
CA VAL A 35 -19.96 -12.11 1.40
C VAL A 35 -19.47 -11.67 0.02
N SER A 36 -19.31 -10.37 -0.19
CA SER A 36 -18.83 -9.79 -1.44
C SER A 36 -17.36 -10.15 -1.70
N ASP A 37 -16.50 -10.05 -0.70
CA ASP A 37 -15.10 -10.43 -0.82
C ASP A 37 -14.91 -11.93 -1.07
N ILE A 38 -15.68 -12.79 -0.38
CA ILE A 38 -15.71 -14.23 -0.68
C ILE A 38 -16.09 -14.45 -2.16
N GLY A 39 -17.14 -13.77 -2.66
CA GLY A 39 -17.58 -13.83 -4.05
C GLY A 39 -16.48 -13.38 -5.02
N THR A 40 -15.79 -12.30 -4.70
CA THR A 40 -14.68 -11.75 -5.51
C THR A 40 -13.49 -12.71 -5.53
N PHE A 41 -13.11 -13.32 -4.41
CA PHE A 41 -12.06 -14.35 -4.39
C PHE A 41 -12.49 -15.60 -5.16
N MET A 42 -13.76 -16.01 -5.07
CA MET A 42 -14.29 -17.11 -5.89
C MET A 42 -14.23 -16.80 -7.39
N GLN A 43 -14.59 -15.58 -7.78
CA GLN A 43 -14.50 -15.14 -9.18
C GLN A 43 -13.06 -15.11 -9.69
N ASN A 44 -12.09 -14.65 -8.89
CA ASN A 44 -10.68 -14.64 -9.28
C ASN A 44 -10.16 -16.07 -9.57
N VAL A 45 -10.55 -17.04 -8.73
CA VAL A 45 -10.25 -18.46 -8.97
C VAL A 45 -10.96 -18.95 -10.24
N GLY A 46 -12.23 -18.58 -10.42
CA GLY A 46 -13.02 -18.93 -11.61
C GLY A 46 -12.41 -18.40 -12.89
N ALA A 47 -11.98 -17.12 -12.90
CA ALA A 47 -11.36 -16.51 -14.07
C ALA A 47 -10.03 -17.19 -14.43
N ALA A 48 -9.16 -17.44 -13.45
CA ALA A 48 -7.90 -18.14 -13.68
C ALA A 48 -8.12 -19.59 -14.16
N TRP A 49 -9.06 -20.31 -13.56
CA TRP A 49 -9.40 -21.68 -13.96
C TRP A 49 -10.08 -21.75 -15.34
N LEU A 50 -10.97 -20.81 -15.64
CA LEU A 50 -11.60 -20.71 -16.95
C LEU A 50 -10.57 -20.45 -18.05
N MET A 51 -9.59 -19.58 -17.81
CA MET A 51 -8.52 -19.32 -18.76
C MET A 51 -7.73 -20.61 -19.10
N VAL A 52 -7.44 -21.41 -18.08
CA VAL A 52 -6.79 -22.71 -18.24
C VAL A 52 -7.70 -23.69 -18.99
N SER A 53 -9.01 -23.71 -18.68
CA SER A 53 -10.00 -24.60 -19.31
C SER A 53 -10.26 -24.27 -20.78
N LEU A 54 -10.11 -23.01 -21.18
CA LEU A 54 -10.16 -22.56 -22.57
C LEU A 54 -8.95 -23.03 -23.40
N GLY A 55 -8.00 -23.76 -22.80
CA GLY A 55 -6.80 -24.21 -23.49
C GLY A 55 -5.79 -23.10 -23.81
N ALA A 56 -5.96 -21.94 -23.19
CA ALA A 56 -5.05 -20.81 -23.38
C ALA A 56 -3.64 -21.13 -22.83
N GLY A 57 -2.62 -20.66 -23.54
CA GLY A 57 -1.23 -20.85 -23.11
C GLY A 57 -0.89 -20.13 -21.79
N PRO A 58 0.25 -20.49 -21.16
CA PRO A 58 0.65 -19.95 -19.86
C PRO A 58 0.66 -18.41 -19.78
N ILE A 59 0.95 -17.73 -20.88
CA ILE A 59 0.92 -16.26 -20.94
C ILE A 59 -0.49 -15.71 -20.68
N TYR A 60 -1.54 -16.30 -21.27
CA TYR A 60 -2.90 -15.84 -21.06
C TYR A 60 -3.36 -16.08 -19.63
N VAL A 61 -2.99 -17.24 -19.05
CA VAL A 61 -3.26 -17.54 -17.65
C VAL A 61 -2.59 -16.50 -16.72
N ALA A 62 -1.34 -16.18 -16.99
CA ALA A 62 -0.63 -15.17 -16.23
C ALA A 62 -1.19 -13.74 -16.44
N LEU A 63 -1.67 -13.44 -17.65
CA LEU A 63 -2.32 -12.16 -17.94
C LEU A 63 -3.65 -11.95 -17.19
N THR A 64 -4.33 -13.01 -16.70
CA THR A 64 -5.49 -12.80 -15.80
C THR A 64 -5.08 -12.08 -14.53
N GLN A 65 -3.92 -12.45 -13.97
CA GLN A 65 -3.37 -11.76 -12.79
C GLN A 65 -2.90 -10.34 -13.11
N THR A 66 -2.33 -10.13 -14.31
CA THR A 66 -2.01 -8.77 -14.80
C THR A 66 -3.28 -7.94 -14.95
N ALA A 67 -4.33 -8.47 -15.57
CA ALA A 67 -5.61 -7.79 -15.73
C ALA A 67 -6.28 -7.43 -14.40
N SER A 68 -6.10 -8.25 -13.37
CA SER A 68 -6.59 -7.96 -12.02
C SER A 68 -5.79 -6.86 -11.29
N SER A 69 -4.48 -6.75 -11.55
CA SER A 69 -3.59 -5.84 -10.81
C SER A 69 -3.34 -4.52 -11.52
N LEU A 70 -3.36 -4.51 -12.85
CA LEU A 70 -3.03 -3.34 -13.67
C LEU A 70 -3.96 -2.14 -13.45
N PRO A 71 -5.29 -2.31 -13.27
CA PRO A 71 -6.18 -1.19 -12.99
C PRO A 71 -5.79 -0.41 -11.73
N TYR A 72 -5.36 -1.08 -10.67
CA TYR A 72 -4.92 -0.41 -9.45
C TYR A 72 -3.67 0.45 -9.69
N PHE A 73 -2.76 0.01 -10.56
CA PHE A 73 -1.61 0.81 -10.96
C PHE A 73 -2.02 2.04 -11.80
N LEU A 74 -2.86 1.84 -12.82
CA LEU A 74 -3.25 2.90 -13.75
C LEU A 74 -4.20 3.92 -13.13
N LEU A 75 -5.12 3.44 -12.27
CA LEU A 75 -6.24 4.23 -11.76
C LEU A 75 -6.04 4.72 -10.31
N ALA A 76 -4.91 4.41 -9.67
CA ALA A 76 -4.63 4.80 -8.28
C ALA A 76 -4.81 6.31 -8.03
N LEU A 77 -4.28 7.15 -8.93
CA LEU A 77 -4.36 8.61 -8.81
C LEU A 77 -5.78 9.14 -9.08
N PRO A 78 -6.44 8.81 -10.21
CA PRO A 78 -7.82 9.24 -10.45
C PRO A 78 -8.81 8.67 -9.42
N ALA A 79 -8.61 7.45 -8.93
CA ALA A 79 -9.46 6.85 -7.90
C ALA A 79 -9.38 7.60 -6.57
N GLY A 80 -8.16 7.94 -6.13
CA GLY A 80 -7.96 8.76 -4.93
C GLY A 80 -8.66 10.12 -5.03
N SER A 81 -8.55 10.77 -6.20
CA SER A 81 -9.20 12.07 -6.44
C SER A 81 -10.71 11.98 -6.51
N ALA A 82 -11.25 10.94 -7.13
CA ALA A 82 -12.70 10.72 -7.21
C ALA A 82 -13.34 10.60 -5.82
N GLY A 83 -12.71 9.86 -4.90
CA GLY A 83 -13.17 9.73 -3.51
C GLY A 83 -13.18 11.04 -2.70
N ASP A 84 -12.42 12.04 -3.18
CA ASP A 84 -12.39 13.37 -2.57
C ASP A 84 -13.38 14.36 -3.18
N ILE A 85 -13.70 14.24 -4.47
CA ILE A 85 -14.54 15.17 -5.23
C ILE A 85 -16.00 14.71 -5.24
N VAL A 86 -16.22 13.40 -5.45
CA VAL A 86 -17.57 12.82 -5.60
C VAL A 86 -18.11 12.41 -4.24
N ASP A 87 -19.44 12.39 -4.10
CA ASP A 87 -20.09 11.81 -2.93
C ASP A 87 -19.75 10.32 -2.82
N ARG A 88 -19.09 9.94 -1.71
CA ARG A 88 -18.56 8.59 -1.46
C ARG A 88 -19.63 7.50 -1.57
N ARG A 89 -20.85 7.77 -1.08
CA ARG A 89 -21.97 6.83 -1.20
C ARG A 89 -22.35 6.61 -2.66
N LYS A 90 -22.44 7.67 -3.46
CA LYS A 90 -22.76 7.57 -4.89
C LYS A 90 -21.65 6.86 -5.65
N LEU A 91 -20.39 7.12 -5.29
CA LEU A 91 -19.24 6.47 -5.92
C LEU A 91 -19.27 4.96 -5.65
N ILE A 92 -19.48 4.51 -4.40
CA ILE A 92 -19.58 3.09 -4.06
C ILE A 92 -20.78 2.45 -4.80
N LEU A 93 -21.95 3.08 -4.80
CA LEU A 93 -23.10 2.54 -5.54
C LEU A 93 -22.82 2.40 -7.04
N PHE A 94 -22.08 3.33 -7.63
CA PHE A 94 -21.70 3.25 -9.03
C PHE A 94 -20.70 2.11 -9.27
N THR A 95 -19.61 2.02 -8.48
CA THR A 95 -18.59 0.99 -8.64
C THR A 95 -19.11 -0.41 -8.39
N GLU A 96 -19.91 -0.60 -7.36
CA GLU A 96 -20.59 -1.87 -7.05
C GLU A 96 -21.57 -2.29 -8.18
N SER A 97 -22.36 -1.35 -8.69
CA SER A 97 -23.27 -1.63 -9.82
C SER A 97 -22.50 -1.95 -11.10
N TRP A 98 -21.37 -1.28 -11.34
CA TRP A 98 -20.46 -1.58 -12.43
C TRP A 98 -19.89 -2.99 -12.32
N MET A 99 -19.33 -3.35 -11.15
CA MET A 99 -18.75 -4.66 -10.91
C MET A 99 -19.82 -5.77 -10.99
N MET A 100 -21.00 -5.52 -10.46
CA MET A 100 -22.16 -6.41 -10.58
C MET A 100 -22.51 -6.66 -12.06
N GLY A 101 -22.59 -5.61 -12.88
CA GLY A 101 -22.86 -5.73 -14.31
C GLY A 101 -21.80 -6.53 -15.06
N VAL A 102 -20.52 -6.31 -14.75
CA VAL A 102 -19.41 -7.07 -15.33
C VAL A 102 -19.43 -8.54 -14.89
N ALA A 103 -19.72 -8.83 -13.62
CA ALA A 103 -19.83 -10.19 -13.11
C ALA A 103 -21.01 -10.94 -13.76
N LEU A 104 -22.16 -10.26 -13.97
CA LEU A 104 -23.28 -10.82 -14.72
C LEU A 104 -22.87 -11.15 -16.16
N LEU A 105 -22.16 -10.25 -16.83
CA LEU A 105 -21.70 -10.45 -18.20
C LEU A 105 -20.72 -11.63 -18.29
N LEU A 106 -19.80 -11.75 -17.33
CA LEU A 106 -18.92 -12.92 -17.21
C LEU A 106 -19.71 -14.21 -17.07
N ALA A 107 -20.72 -14.24 -16.19
CA ALA A 107 -21.57 -15.42 -15.99
C ALA A 107 -22.35 -15.78 -17.26
N VAL A 108 -23.05 -14.84 -17.87
CA VAL A 108 -23.87 -15.05 -19.06
C VAL A 108 -23.04 -15.55 -20.24
N LEU A 109 -21.92 -14.88 -20.54
CA LEU A 109 -21.05 -15.27 -21.67
C LEU A 109 -20.38 -16.64 -21.45
N THR A 110 -20.09 -16.99 -20.19
CA THR A 110 -19.55 -18.31 -19.86
C THR A 110 -20.59 -19.39 -20.02
N ILE A 111 -21.83 -19.18 -19.56
CA ILE A 111 -22.97 -20.11 -19.72
C ILE A 111 -23.30 -20.30 -21.20
N ALA A 112 -23.30 -19.22 -21.97
CA ALA A 112 -23.62 -19.22 -23.40
C ALA A 112 -22.48 -19.82 -24.27
N GLY A 113 -21.28 -20.12 -23.70
CA GLY A 113 -20.15 -20.67 -24.44
C GLY A 113 -19.43 -19.66 -25.36
N PHE A 114 -19.70 -18.37 -25.23
CA PHE A 114 -19.07 -17.29 -26.03
C PHE A 114 -17.81 -16.71 -25.41
N MET A 115 -17.34 -17.26 -24.28
CA MET A 115 -16.16 -16.73 -23.61
C MET A 115 -14.88 -17.06 -24.40
N SER A 116 -14.09 -16.03 -24.66
CA SER A 116 -12.75 -16.16 -25.26
C SER A 116 -11.68 -15.66 -24.30
N PRO A 117 -10.39 -16.06 -24.48
CA PRO A 117 -9.30 -15.60 -23.62
C PRO A 117 -9.20 -14.07 -23.53
N TRP A 118 -9.30 -13.36 -24.65
CA TRP A 118 -9.25 -11.89 -24.68
C TRP A 118 -10.45 -11.24 -23.97
N LEU A 119 -11.63 -11.78 -24.20
CA LEU A 119 -12.85 -11.26 -23.57
C LEU A 119 -12.80 -11.44 -22.05
N LEU A 120 -12.29 -12.58 -21.57
CA LEU A 120 -12.08 -12.83 -20.16
C LEU A 120 -11.07 -11.84 -19.55
N LEU A 121 -9.96 -11.51 -20.24
CA LEU A 121 -9.00 -10.51 -19.80
C LEU A 121 -9.62 -9.12 -19.70
N VAL A 122 -10.39 -8.70 -20.72
CA VAL A 122 -11.05 -7.39 -20.76
C VAL A 122 -12.07 -7.26 -19.62
N LEU A 123 -12.89 -8.30 -19.40
CA LEU A 123 -13.90 -8.28 -18.33
C LEU A 123 -13.25 -8.35 -16.94
N THR A 124 -12.17 -9.12 -16.76
CA THR A 124 -11.39 -9.13 -15.51
C THR A 124 -10.78 -7.75 -15.25
N PHE A 125 -10.22 -7.11 -16.24
CA PHE A 125 -9.71 -5.74 -16.13
C PHE A 125 -10.82 -4.73 -15.77
N ALA A 126 -11.98 -4.83 -16.44
CA ALA A 126 -13.12 -3.95 -16.19
C ALA A 126 -13.67 -4.10 -14.76
N LEU A 127 -13.73 -5.33 -14.23
CA LEU A 127 -14.14 -5.58 -12.86
C LEU A 127 -13.14 -4.99 -11.88
N SER A 128 -11.84 -5.25 -12.07
CA SER A 128 -10.79 -4.72 -11.20
C SER A 128 -10.63 -3.19 -11.31
N ALA A 129 -11.08 -2.58 -12.42
CA ALA A 129 -11.16 -1.13 -12.53
C ALA A 129 -12.22 -0.54 -11.57
N GLY A 130 -13.36 -1.21 -11.43
CA GLY A 130 -14.38 -0.85 -10.42
C GLY A 130 -13.81 -0.91 -9.01
N ASP A 131 -13.19 -2.01 -8.65
CA ASP A 131 -12.56 -2.23 -7.34
C ASP A 131 -11.43 -1.24 -7.06
N ALA A 132 -10.62 -0.87 -8.06
CA ALA A 132 -9.57 0.15 -7.92
C ALA A 132 -10.12 1.54 -7.54
N PHE A 133 -11.31 1.92 -8.02
CA PHE A 133 -12.02 3.14 -7.60
C PHE A 133 -12.68 2.99 -6.22
N GLU A 134 -13.17 1.81 -5.89
CA GLU A 134 -13.89 1.56 -4.66
C GLU A 134 -12.98 1.52 -3.44
N THR A 135 -11.87 0.79 -3.52
CA THR A 135 -10.96 0.54 -2.38
C THR A 135 -10.57 1.79 -1.59
N PRO A 136 -10.11 2.92 -2.19
CA PRO A 136 -9.80 4.13 -1.43
C PRO A 136 -11.04 4.77 -0.81
N THR A 137 -12.18 4.70 -1.49
CA THR A 137 -13.46 5.26 -1.03
C THR A 137 -14.00 4.48 0.16
N TRP A 138 -13.92 3.15 0.11
CA TRP A 138 -14.30 2.25 1.19
C TRP A 138 -13.53 2.54 2.49
N ARG A 139 -12.21 2.68 2.39
CA ARG A 139 -11.38 3.08 3.54
C ARG A 139 -11.74 4.46 4.09
N ALA A 140 -12.14 5.38 3.22
CA ALA A 140 -12.48 6.75 3.60
C ALA A 140 -13.85 6.88 4.28
N ILE A 141 -14.78 5.93 4.12
CA ILE A 141 -16.08 5.96 4.82
C ILE A 141 -16.01 5.41 6.24
N LEU A 142 -15.01 4.60 6.59
CA LEU A 142 -14.93 3.98 7.91
C LEU A 142 -15.05 4.97 9.07
N PRO A 143 -14.38 6.15 9.07
CA PRO A 143 -14.57 7.19 10.09
C PRO A 143 -15.96 7.86 10.07
N GLU A 144 -16.75 7.64 9.03
CA GLU A 144 -18.13 8.15 8.93
C GLU A 144 -19.15 7.16 9.51
N LEU A 145 -18.74 5.88 9.62
CA LEU A 145 -19.60 4.77 10.08
C LEU A 145 -19.53 4.56 11.59
N VAL A 146 -18.36 4.79 12.21
CA VAL A 146 -18.15 4.51 13.64
C VAL A 146 -17.60 5.72 14.39
N PRO A 147 -17.82 5.82 15.72
CA PRO A 147 -17.17 6.83 16.57
C PRO A 147 -15.63 6.75 16.50
N LYS A 148 -14.95 7.87 16.79
CA LYS A 148 -13.47 7.95 16.73
C LYS A 148 -12.79 6.89 17.60
N ASP A 149 -13.32 6.63 18.79
CA ASP A 149 -12.77 5.65 19.74
C ASP A 149 -12.90 4.21 19.24
N ASP A 150 -13.80 3.95 18.29
CA ASP A 150 -14.05 2.63 17.72
C ASP A 150 -13.34 2.40 16.37
N LEU A 151 -12.59 3.39 15.85
CA LEU A 151 -11.92 3.29 14.55
C LEU A 151 -10.87 2.19 14.50
N ALA A 152 -10.04 2.06 15.54
CA ALA A 152 -9.00 1.03 15.58
C ALA A 152 -9.59 -0.39 15.63
N PRO A 153 -10.58 -0.70 16.51
CA PRO A 153 -11.30 -1.98 16.46
C PRO A 153 -12.03 -2.23 15.14
N ALA A 154 -12.67 -1.22 14.54
CA ALA A 154 -13.36 -1.36 13.26
C ALA A 154 -12.39 -1.70 12.12
N SER A 155 -11.23 -1.03 12.06
CA SER A 155 -10.18 -1.34 11.09
C SER A 155 -9.62 -2.76 11.26
N ALA A 156 -9.50 -3.23 12.51
CA ALA A 156 -9.06 -4.59 12.80
C ALA A 156 -10.09 -5.63 12.35
N LEU A 157 -11.40 -5.36 12.54
CA LEU A 157 -12.48 -6.20 12.06
C LEU A 157 -12.50 -6.31 10.53
N ASN A 158 -12.32 -5.19 9.80
CA ASN A 158 -12.19 -5.22 8.35
C ASN A 158 -10.96 -6.04 7.90
N GLY A 159 -9.84 -5.95 8.63
CA GLY A 159 -8.66 -6.78 8.35
C GLY A 159 -8.90 -8.27 8.55
N ILE A 160 -9.66 -8.66 9.58
CA ILE A 160 -10.04 -10.06 9.83
C ILE A 160 -10.99 -10.55 8.74
N GLU A 161 -11.99 -9.76 8.41
CA GLU A 161 -12.96 -10.02 7.35
C GLU A 161 -12.24 -10.35 6.03
N PHE A 162 -11.41 -9.43 5.54
CA PHE A 162 -10.66 -9.60 4.30
C PHE A 162 -9.77 -10.87 4.29
N ASN A 163 -9.09 -11.17 5.40
CA ASN A 163 -8.25 -12.38 5.49
C ASN A 163 -9.09 -13.66 5.55
N LEU A 164 -10.27 -13.61 6.17
CA LEU A 164 -11.23 -14.72 6.18
C LEU A 164 -11.73 -14.99 4.76
N ALA A 165 -12.15 -13.97 4.04
CA ALA A 165 -12.60 -14.08 2.66
C ALA A 165 -11.49 -14.64 1.73
N ARG A 166 -10.26 -14.15 1.88
CA ARG A 166 -9.08 -14.63 1.15
C ARG A 166 -8.78 -16.12 1.41
N ALA A 167 -9.00 -16.62 2.61
CA ALA A 167 -8.76 -18.03 2.95
C ALA A 167 -9.90 -18.94 2.50
N VAL A 168 -11.14 -18.51 2.73
CA VAL A 168 -12.34 -19.31 2.48
C VAL A 168 -12.78 -19.26 1.02
N GLY A 169 -12.72 -18.08 0.38
CA GLY A 169 -13.18 -17.85 -0.99
C GLY A 169 -12.60 -18.83 -2.01
N PRO A 170 -11.28 -18.98 -2.13
CA PRO A 170 -10.67 -19.93 -3.07
C PRO A 170 -11.04 -21.39 -2.82
N ALA A 171 -11.14 -21.81 -1.56
CA ALA A 171 -11.54 -23.18 -1.22
C ALA A 171 -13.00 -23.46 -1.64
N LEU A 172 -13.91 -22.52 -1.34
CA LEU A 172 -15.30 -22.60 -1.80
C LEU A 172 -15.39 -22.59 -3.33
N ALA A 173 -14.60 -21.74 -3.98
CA ALA A 173 -14.56 -21.68 -5.44
C ALA A 173 -14.23 -23.04 -6.06
N GLY A 174 -13.20 -23.72 -5.53
CA GLY A 174 -12.79 -25.04 -6.02
C GLY A 174 -13.93 -26.07 -5.97
N VAL A 175 -14.67 -26.09 -4.86
CA VAL A 175 -15.82 -27.00 -4.69
C VAL A 175 -16.99 -26.60 -5.61
N VAL A 176 -17.37 -25.32 -5.61
CA VAL A 176 -18.50 -24.80 -6.40
C VAL A 176 -18.25 -25.01 -7.90
N ILE A 177 -17.03 -24.70 -8.37
CA ILE A 177 -16.66 -24.87 -9.78
C ILE A 177 -16.69 -26.35 -10.18
N ALA A 178 -16.25 -27.25 -9.32
CA ALA A 178 -16.22 -28.69 -9.65
C ALA A 178 -17.63 -29.31 -9.70
N VAL A 179 -18.54 -28.84 -8.85
CA VAL A 179 -19.92 -29.39 -8.77
C VAL A 179 -20.84 -28.74 -9.79
N ALA A 180 -20.75 -27.42 -9.98
CA ALA A 180 -21.72 -26.64 -10.74
C ALA A 180 -21.12 -25.82 -11.91
N GLY A 181 -19.80 -25.97 -12.16
CA GLY A 181 -19.10 -25.29 -13.25
C GLY A 181 -18.63 -23.88 -12.91
N VAL A 182 -17.73 -23.35 -13.77
CA VAL A 182 -17.06 -22.05 -13.53
C VAL A 182 -18.02 -20.88 -13.48
N ALA A 183 -19.08 -20.90 -14.31
CA ALA A 183 -20.05 -19.82 -14.37
C ALA A 183 -20.72 -19.55 -13.01
N THR A 184 -20.86 -20.58 -12.18
CA THR A 184 -21.48 -20.46 -10.84
C THR A 184 -20.68 -19.56 -9.91
N ALA A 185 -19.34 -19.54 -10.03
CA ALA A 185 -18.50 -18.62 -9.26
C ALA A 185 -18.78 -17.15 -9.66
N PHE A 186 -19.01 -16.88 -10.95
CA PHE A 186 -19.38 -15.55 -11.43
C PHE A 186 -20.79 -15.14 -11.01
N VAL A 187 -21.76 -16.09 -11.03
CA VAL A 187 -23.11 -15.87 -10.52
C VAL A 187 -23.08 -15.58 -9.01
N ALA A 188 -22.30 -16.33 -8.25
CA ALA A 188 -22.16 -16.12 -6.80
C ALA A 188 -21.62 -14.72 -6.51
N ASN A 189 -20.61 -14.25 -7.26
CA ASN A 189 -20.09 -12.89 -7.11
C ASN A 189 -21.10 -11.82 -7.56
N PHE A 190 -21.82 -12.03 -8.67
CA PHE A 190 -22.91 -11.14 -9.06
C PHE A 190 -23.94 -10.96 -7.95
N VAL A 191 -24.36 -12.04 -7.31
CA VAL A 191 -25.35 -12.01 -6.22
C VAL A 191 -24.77 -11.34 -4.97
N SER A 192 -23.49 -11.52 -4.68
CA SER A 192 -22.84 -10.94 -3.50
C SER A 192 -22.85 -9.41 -3.52
N PHE A 193 -22.67 -8.78 -4.68
CA PHE A 193 -22.73 -7.33 -4.85
C PHE A 193 -24.10 -6.74 -4.50
N VAL A 194 -25.19 -7.49 -4.68
CA VAL A 194 -26.55 -7.04 -4.32
C VAL A 194 -26.63 -6.69 -2.84
N GLY A 195 -25.99 -7.49 -1.97
CA GLY A 195 -25.94 -7.25 -0.53
C GLY A 195 -25.35 -5.91 -0.17
N VAL A 196 -24.19 -5.59 -0.72
CA VAL A 196 -23.49 -4.30 -0.50
C VAL A 196 -24.32 -3.14 -1.04
N ILE A 197 -24.80 -3.24 -2.28
CA ILE A 197 -25.66 -2.21 -2.89
C ILE A 197 -26.88 -1.90 -2.02
N LEU A 198 -27.58 -2.91 -1.50
CA LEU A 198 -28.75 -2.72 -0.66
C LEU A 198 -28.43 -2.01 0.66
N VAL A 199 -27.31 -2.38 1.31
CA VAL A 199 -26.90 -1.76 2.56
C VAL A 199 -26.46 -0.30 2.33
N VAL A 200 -25.63 -0.05 1.30
CA VAL A 200 -25.15 1.30 0.97
C VAL A 200 -26.30 2.20 0.49
N ALA A 201 -27.28 1.64 -0.26
CA ALA A 201 -28.46 2.38 -0.70
C ALA A 201 -29.34 2.84 0.47
N ARG A 202 -29.40 2.05 1.57
CA ARG A 202 -30.14 2.42 2.79
C ARG A 202 -29.36 3.32 3.73
N TRP A 203 -28.03 3.40 3.58
CA TRP A 203 -27.20 4.22 4.44
C TRP A 203 -27.41 5.72 4.16
N LYS A 204 -27.77 6.47 5.20
CA LYS A 204 -27.87 7.94 5.16
C LYS A 204 -26.57 8.54 5.61
N ARG A 205 -25.77 9.03 4.67
CA ARG A 205 -24.46 9.63 4.95
C ARG A 205 -24.60 10.94 5.73
N PRO A 206 -23.92 11.11 6.88
CA PRO A 206 -23.86 12.39 7.58
C PRO A 206 -23.02 13.38 6.76
N ILE A 207 -23.59 14.56 6.42
CA ILE A 207 -22.88 15.61 5.69
C ILE A 207 -21.91 16.30 6.66
N ARG A 208 -20.61 16.07 6.52
CA ARG A 208 -19.58 16.82 7.23
C ARG A 208 -19.18 18.05 6.42
N LYS A 209 -19.27 19.26 7.01
CA LYS A 209 -18.72 20.49 6.41
C LYS A 209 -17.18 20.37 6.39
N ARG A 210 -16.58 20.54 5.23
CA ARG A 210 -15.12 20.68 5.11
C ARG A 210 -14.67 21.99 5.74
N THR A 211 -13.69 21.94 6.63
CA THR A 211 -13.17 23.09 7.37
C THR A 211 -11.89 23.70 6.77
N ALA A 212 -11.25 23.03 5.82
CA ALA A 212 -10.03 23.53 5.18
C ALA A 212 -10.13 23.54 3.64
N PRO A 213 -9.52 24.53 2.95
CA PRO A 213 -9.44 24.55 1.51
C PRO A 213 -8.66 23.31 1.00
N PRO A 214 -9.13 22.63 -0.06
CA PRO A 214 -8.46 21.45 -0.57
C PRO A 214 -7.10 21.82 -1.16
N GLU A 215 -6.07 21.06 -0.80
CA GLU A 215 -4.78 21.08 -1.49
C GLU A 215 -5.00 20.62 -2.95
N THR A 216 -4.32 21.26 -3.91
CA THR A 216 -4.43 20.81 -5.31
C THR A 216 -3.88 19.39 -5.45
N LEU A 217 -4.59 18.53 -6.16
CA LEU A 217 -4.22 17.11 -6.32
C LEU A 217 -2.80 16.93 -6.87
N THR A 218 -2.41 17.77 -7.82
CA THR A 218 -1.06 17.77 -8.39
C THR A 218 0.00 18.16 -7.36
N GLY A 219 -0.24 19.19 -6.56
CA GLY A 219 0.67 19.62 -5.50
C GLY A 219 0.86 18.54 -4.43
N ALA A 220 -0.23 17.91 -4.03
CA ALA A 220 -0.26 16.83 -3.07
C ALA A 220 0.50 15.58 -3.54
N THR A 221 0.33 15.20 -4.82
CA THR A 221 1.04 14.06 -5.42
C THR A 221 2.54 14.34 -5.55
N VAL A 222 2.91 15.53 -6.02
CA VAL A 222 4.32 15.95 -6.13
C VAL A 222 4.99 15.95 -4.75
N ALA A 223 4.30 16.44 -3.71
CA ALA A 223 4.82 16.41 -2.33
C ALA A 223 5.06 14.99 -1.84
N ALA A 224 4.18 14.04 -2.13
CA ALA A 224 4.34 12.64 -1.75
C ALA A 224 5.51 11.96 -2.49
N ILE A 225 5.63 12.16 -3.80
CA ILE A 225 6.75 11.62 -4.60
C ILE A 225 8.07 12.19 -4.08
N ARG A 226 8.11 13.49 -3.81
CA ARG A 226 9.27 14.16 -3.23
C ARG A 226 9.62 13.59 -1.86
N TYR A 227 8.61 13.36 -1.00
CA TYR A 227 8.79 12.75 0.31
C TYR A 227 9.40 11.35 0.20
N VAL A 228 8.87 10.48 -0.63
CA VAL A 228 9.41 9.13 -0.84
C VAL A 228 10.84 9.18 -1.38
N ARG A 229 11.10 10.03 -2.39
CA ARG A 229 12.43 10.15 -3.02
C ARG A 229 13.51 10.63 -2.06
N HIS A 230 13.16 11.56 -1.15
CA HIS A 230 14.11 12.14 -0.18
C HIS A 230 14.07 11.48 1.20
N SER A 231 13.30 10.39 1.36
CA SER A 231 13.28 9.55 2.56
C SER A 231 13.93 8.20 2.24
N PRO A 232 15.24 8.02 2.47
CA PRO A 232 15.97 6.80 2.04
C PRO A 232 15.34 5.51 2.56
N THR A 233 14.87 5.51 3.80
CA THR A 233 14.24 4.34 4.43
C THR A 233 12.94 3.94 3.71
N ILE A 234 12.05 4.91 3.40
CA ILE A 234 10.80 4.64 2.69
C ILE A 234 11.09 4.20 1.26
N LEU A 235 12.03 4.87 0.58
CA LEU A 235 12.44 4.49 -0.77
C LEU A 235 12.95 3.04 -0.81
N THR A 236 13.78 2.65 0.17
CA THR A 236 14.25 1.26 0.31
C THR A 236 13.11 0.28 0.46
N VAL A 237 12.15 0.56 1.35
CA VAL A 237 10.97 -0.30 1.56
C VAL A 237 10.17 -0.43 0.28
N VAL A 238 9.90 0.67 -0.43
CA VAL A 238 9.12 0.69 -1.68
C VAL A 238 9.84 -0.08 -2.79
N VAL A 239 11.15 0.14 -2.99
CA VAL A 239 11.94 -0.55 -4.03
C VAL A 239 12.03 -2.05 -3.73
N ARG A 240 12.36 -2.44 -2.49
CA ARG A 240 12.41 -3.85 -2.09
C ARG A 240 11.07 -4.55 -2.31
N THR A 241 9.96 -3.88 -1.98
CA THR A 241 8.62 -4.41 -2.25
C THR A 241 8.41 -4.61 -3.74
N GLY A 242 8.74 -3.64 -4.56
CA GLY A 242 8.60 -3.75 -6.01
C GLY A 242 9.36 -4.94 -6.59
N VAL A 243 10.61 -5.14 -6.17
CA VAL A 243 11.43 -6.27 -6.63
C VAL A 243 10.87 -7.61 -6.16
N VAL A 244 10.51 -7.74 -4.88
CA VAL A 244 9.91 -8.98 -4.34
C VAL A 244 8.59 -9.28 -5.05
N MET A 245 7.73 -8.29 -5.26
CA MET A 245 6.45 -8.45 -5.94
C MET A 245 6.63 -8.86 -7.40
N PHE A 246 7.59 -8.28 -8.11
CA PHE A 246 7.90 -8.64 -9.49
C PHE A 246 8.25 -10.13 -9.63
N PHE A 247 9.16 -10.62 -8.80
CA PHE A 247 9.59 -12.02 -8.87
C PHE A 247 8.52 -12.98 -8.29
N SER A 248 7.94 -12.67 -7.14
CA SER A 248 6.98 -13.55 -6.48
C SER A 248 5.61 -13.63 -7.19
N SER A 249 5.30 -12.70 -8.11
CA SER A 249 4.08 -12.76 -8.92
C SER A 249 3.98 -14.04 -9.76
N ALA A 250 5.11 -14.67 -10.11
CA ALA A 250 5.15 -15.95 -10.82
C ALA A 250 4.35 -17.05 -10.10
N LEU A 251 4.35 -17.04 -8.76
CA LEU A 251 3.58 -17.99 -7.97
C LEU A 251 2.08 -17.93 -8.34
N PHE A 252 1.50 -16.74 -8.23
CA PHE A 252 0.07 -16.57 -8.48
C PHE A 252 -0.31 -16.66 -9.97
N ALA A 253 0.58 -16.15 -10.83
CA ALA A 253 0.36 -16.14 -12.27
C ALA A 253 0.41 -17.55 -12.88
N LEU A 254 1.25 -18.44 -12.38
CA LEU A 254 1.47 -19.77 -12.95
C LEU A 254 0.84 -20.91 -12.14
N LEU A 255 0.41 -20.67 -10.90
CA LEU A 255 -0.20 -21.69 -10.05
C LEU A 255 -1.42 -22.39 -10.68
N PRO A 256 -2.33 -21.70 -11.41
CA PRO A 256 -3.44 -22.36 -12.09
C PRO A 256 -2.96 -23.40 -13.12
N THR A 257 -1.91 -23.06 -13.88
CA THR A 257 -1.32 -23.95 -14.87
C THR A 257 -0.60 -25.14 -14.22
N VAL A 258 0.11 -24.91 -13.11
CA VAL A 258 0.72 -25.99 -12.32
C VAL A 258 -0.35 -26.90 -11.74
N ALA A 259 -1.42 -26.34 -11.19
CA ALA A 259 -2.53 -27.11 -10.63
C ALA A 259 -3.15 -28.04 -11.69
N ARG A 260 -3.34 -27.54 -12.91
CA ARG A 260 -3.84 -28.36 -14.03
C ARG A 260 -2.91 -29.52 -14.38
N ILE A 261 -1.60 -29.31 -14.42
CA ILE A 261 -0.62 -30.36 -14.73
C ILE A 261 -0.63 -31.46 -13.65
N VAL A 262 -0.80 -31.06 -12.38
CA VAL A 262 -0.71 -31.99 -11.24
C VAL A 262 -2.03 -32.72 -10.98
N ASN A 263 -3.13 -32.01 -11.12
CA ASN A 263 -4.48 -32.52 -10.88
C ASN A 263 -5.47 -31.68 -11.68
N ASP A 264 -5.88 -32.15 -12.85
CA ASP A 264 -6.77 -31.45 -13.80
C ASP A 264 -8.19 -31.28 -13.25
N THR A 265 -8.30 -30.75 -12.01
CA THR A 265 -9.58 -30.45 -11.36
C THR A 265 -9.55 -29.06 -10.69
N ALA A 266 -10.69 -28.37 -10.74
CA ALA A 266 -10.86 -27.11 -10.04
C ALA A 266 -10.70 -27.26 -8.51
N ILE A 267 -11.07 -28.42 -7.95
CA ILE A 267 -10.89 -28.74 -6.52
C ILE A 267 -9.40 -28.70 -6.18
N GLY A 268 -8.54 -29.30 -7.01
CA GLY A 268 -7.09 -29.30 -6.78
C GLY A 268 -6.53 -27.89 -6.71
N TYR A 269 -6.93 -27.01 -7.64
CA TYR A 269 -6.51 -25.60 -7.63
C TYR A 269 -7.06 -24.84 -6.41
N GLY A 270 -8.36 -25.00 -6.11
CA GLY A 270 -8.97 -24.39 -4.94
C GLY A 270 -8.34 -24.84 -3.62
N LEU A 271 -8.00 -26.14 -3.49
CA LEU A 271 -7.31 -26.69 -2.32
C LEU A 271 -5.91 -26.08 -2.14
N LEU A 272 -5.15 -25.95 -3.23
CA LEU A 272 -3.81 -25.34 -3.19
C LEU A 272 -3.87 -23.89 -2.72
N LEU A 273 -4.82 -23.09 -3.21
CA LEU A 273 -5.05 -21.72 -2.75
C LEU A 273 -5.59 -21.67 -1.32
N GLY A 274 -6.46 -22.62 -0.95
CA GLY A 274 -6.95 -22.78 0.41
C GLY A 274 -5.82 -23.07 1.41
N CYS A 275 -4.88 -23.96 1.05
CA CYS A 275 -3.68 -24.23 1.86
C CYS A 275 -2.79 -22.98 1.98
N PHE A 276 -2.61 -22.24 0.88
CA PHE A 276 -1.89 -20.96 0.93
C PHE A 276 -2.57 -19.95 1.87
N GLY A 277 -3.90 -19.82 1.79
CA GLY A 277 -4.70 -18.98 2.68
C GLY A 277 -4.63 -19.40 4.15
N ALA A 278 -4.73 -20.70 4.42
CA ALA A 278 -4.58 -21.24 5.79
C ALA A 278 -3.18 -20.98 6.36
N GLY A 279 -2.15 -21.14 5.51
CA GLY A 279 -0.77 -20.78 5.85
C GLY A 279 -0.64 -19.30 6.20
N ALA A 280 -1.32 -18.42 5.48
CA ALA A 280 -1.34 -16.98 5.74
C ALA A 280 -1.89 -16.66 7.14
N ILE A 281 -2.94 -17.33 7.57
CA ILE A 281 -3.50 -17.19 8.94
C ILE A 281 -2.47 -17.64 9.99
N GLY A 282 -1.85 -18.81 9.80
CA GLY A 282 -0.80 -19.30 10.69
C GLY A 282 0.42 -18.39 10.73
N GLY A 283 0.79 -17.82 9.59
CA GLY A 283 1.89 -16.86 9.46
C GLY A 283 1.68 -15.58 10.26
N ALA A 284 0.46 -15.07 10.32
CA ALA A 284 0.13 -13.89 11.12
C ALA A 284 0.37 -14.14 12.64
N TRP A 285 0.10 -15.33 13.11
CA TRP A 285 0.39 -15.73 14.49
C TRP A 285 1.90 -15.93 14.74
N ILE A 286 2.59 -16.63 13.85
CA ILE A 286 4.06 -16.82 13.90
C ILE A 286 4.79 -15.48 13.90
N MET A 287 4.31 -14.50 13.11
CA MET A 287 4.89 -13.16 13.05
C MET A 287 4.93 -12.46 14.41
N GLN A 288 3.88 -12.61 15.24
CA GLN A 288 3.86 -12.01 16.57
C GLN A 288 4.95 -12.59 17.47
N LEU A 289 5.15 -13.92 17.41
CA LEU A 289 6.20 -14.61 18.18
C LEU A 289 7.61 -14.22 17.67
N ALA A 290 7.77 -14.11 16.35
CA ALA A 290 9.05 -13.76 15.75
C ALA A 290 9.48 -12.33 16.09
N ARG A 291 8.55 -11.37 16.12
CA ARG A 291 8.81 -9.97 16.51
C ARG A 291 9.36 -9.81 17.93
N ALA A 292 9.03 -10.71 18.82
CA ALA A 292 9.53 -10.67 20.19
C ALA A 292 11.01 -11.08 20.31
N ARG A 293 11.59 -11.72 19.27
CA ARG A 293 12.93 -12.33 19.34
C ARG A 293 13.88 -11.92 18.22
N CYS A 294 13.37 -11.46 17.10
CA CYS A 294 14.16 -11.20 15.90
C CYS A 294 13.93 -9.78 15.40
N SER A 295 14.96 -9.22 14.76
CA SER A 295 14.86 -7.92 14.07
C SER A 295 13.92 -7.98 12.86
N THR A 296 13.34 -6.85 12.50
CA THR A 296 12.45 -6.72 11.35
C THR A 296 13.13 -7.19 10.05
N GLU A 297 14.40 -6.85 9.87
CA GLU A 297 15.19 -7.26 8.70
C GLU A 297 15.31 -8.78 8.61
N VAL A 298 15.61 -9.47 9.71
CA VAL A 298 15.76 -10.93 9.75
C VAL A 298 14.43 -11.60 9.40
N ILE A 299 13.32 -11.13 9.98
CA ILE A 299 11.99 -11.72 9.73
C ILE A 299 11.60 -11.55 8.26
N VAL A 300 11.77 -10.34 7.71
CA VAL A 300 11.44 -10.04 6.32
C VAL A 300 12.31 -10.86 5.36
N SER A 301 13.63 -10.86 5.56
CA SER A 301 14.56 -11.58 4.70
C SER A 301 14.35 -13.09 4.75
N THR A 302 14.10 -13.66 5.93
CA THR A 302 13.76 -15.07 6.08
C THR A 302 12.44 -15.41 5.36
N GLY A 303 11.41 -14.57 5.51
CA GLY A 303 10.15 -14.72 4.78
C GLY A 303 10.33 -14.72 3.27
N VAL A 304 11.15 -13.81 2.74
CA VAL A 304 11.45 -13.74 1.30
C VAL A 304 12.23 -14.97 0.82
N VAL A 305 13.21 -15.44 1.58
CA VAL A 305 13.96 -16.69 1.25
C VAL A 305 13.02 -17.88 1.23
N ILE A 306 12.17 -18.05 2.24
CA ILE A 306 11.19 -19.13 2.30
C ILE A 306 10.24 -19.05 1.09
N LEU A 307 9.69 -17.86 0.79
CA LEU A 307 8.78 -17.67 -0.33
C LEU A 307 9.44 -18.03 -1.67
N GLY A 308 10.67 -17.57 -1.91
CA GLY A 308 11.43 -17.89 -3.12
C GLY A 308 11.75 -19.38 -3.21
N SER A 309 12.08 -20.04 -2.09
CA SER A 309 12.30 -21.48 -2.02
C SER A 309 11.03 -22.27 -2.35
N VAL A 310 9.88 -21.83 -1.85
CA VAL A 310 8.56 -22.38 -2.20
C VAL A 310 8.32 -22.28 -3.71
N ILE A 311 8.59 -21.13 -4.33
CA ILE A 311 8.41 -20.96 -5.79
C ILE A 311 9.31 -21.93 -6.57
N VAL A 312 10.59 -22.11 -6.15
CA VAL A 312 11.50 -23.08 -6.75
C VAL A 312 10.98 -24.51 -6.57
N MET A 313 10.55 -24.86 -5.36
CA MET A 313 10.07 -26.22 -5.05
C MET A 313 8.83 -26.60 -5.88
N ILE A 314 7.89 -25.68 -6.09
CA ILE A 314 6.69 -25.90 -6.92
C ILE A 314 7.07 -26.33 -8.34
N SER A 315 8.20 -25.87 -8.89
CA SER A 315 8.67 -26.24 -10.23
C SER A 315 8.99 -27.73 -10.41
N SER A 316 9.19 -28.44 -9.32
CA SER A 316 9.65 -29.84 -9.30
C SER A 316 8.67 -30.83 -8.67
N LEU A 317 7.59 -30.33 -8.05
CA LEU A 317 6.60 -31.14 -7.38
C LEU A 317 5.44 -31.49 -8.33
N HIS A 318 5.07 -32.78 -8.40
CA HIS A 318 4.06 -33.29 -9.33
C HIS A 318 2.88 -33.96 -8.61
N ARG A 319 2.78 -33.84 -7.28
CA ARG A 319 1.69 -34.43 -6.49
C ARG A 319 1.02 -33.37 -5.63
N LEU A 320 -0.30 -33.40 -5.59
CA LEU A 320 -1.09 -32.47 -4.77
C LEU A 320 -0.73 -32.56 -3.26
N SER A 321 -0.47 -33.79 -2.77
CA SER A 321 -0.10 -34.03 -1.37
C SER A 321 1.24 -33.41 -0.96
N THR A 322 2.15 -33.19 -1.90
CA THR A 322 3.43 -32.51 -1.64
C THR A 322 3.37 -31.01 -1.88
N LEU A 323 2.53 -30.55 -2.82
CA LEU A 323 2.34 -29.13 -3.09
C LEU A 323 1.56 -28.40 -1.98
N ALA A 324 0.55 -29.06 -1.42
CA ALA A 324 -0.30 -28.46 -0.39
C ALA A 324 0.48 -27.96 0.84
N PRO A 325 1.35 -28.75 1.50
CA PRO A 325 2.15 -28.29 2.63
C PRO A 325 3.18 -27.22 2.23
N VAL A 326 3.74 -27.30 1.01
CA VAL A 326 4.68 -26.29 0.52
C VAL A 326 3.97 -24.93 0.34
N LEU A 327 2.74 -24.92 -0.19
CA LEU A 327 1.95 -23.70 -0.33
C LEU A 327 1.47 -23.16 1.01
N LEU A 328 1.19 -24.00 2.00
CA LEU A 328 0.89 -23.57 3.35
C LEU A 328 2.06 -22.76 3.95
N ILE A 329 3.30 -23.26 3.78
CA ILE A 329 4.52 -22.53 4.19
C ILE A 329 4.67 -21.23 3.39
N GLY A 330 4.40 -21.28 2.08
CA GLY A 330 4.42 -20.10 1.21
C GLY A 330 3.44 -19.02 1.64
N GLY A 331 2.23 -19.40 2.04
CA GLY A 331 1.22 -18.49 2.55
C GLY A 331 1.63 -17.79 3.84
N ALA A 332 2.25 -18.53 4.76
CA ALA A 332 2.80 -17.98 6.00
C ALA A 332 3.90 -16.94 5.70
N ALA A 333 4.86 -17.30 4.84
CA ALA A 333 5.94 -16.41 4.43
C ALA A 333 5.43 -15.13 3.73
N TRP A 334 4.44 -15.28 2.86
CA TRP A 334 3.80 -14.17 2.16
C TRP A 334 3.16 -13.18 3.12
N VAL A 335 2.33 -13.64 4.07
CA VAL A 335 1.65 -12.75 5.02
C VAL A 335 2.64 -12.08 5.96
N ILE A 336 3.66 -12.79 6.43
CA ILE A 336 4.73 -12.20 7.24
C ILE A 336 5.39 -11.04 6.48
N PHE A 337 5.79 -11.26 5.24
CA PHE A 337 6.40 -10.23 4.40
C PHE A 337 5.48 -9.02 4.23
N ILE A 338 4.27 -9.23 3.67
CA ILE A 338 3.39 -8.12 3.29
C ILE A 338 2.89 -7.32 4.49
N SER A 339 2.60 -8.00 5.61
CA SER A 339 2.12 -7.34 6.83
C SER A 339 3.21 -6.48 7.48
N LEU A 340 4.45 -6.97 7.54
CA LEU A 340 5.57 -6.20 8.09
C LEU A 340 5.90 -4.98 7.23
N ILE A 341 5.98 -5.17 5.94
CA ILE A 341 6.26 -4.08 4.99
C ILE A 341 5.16 -3.02 5.04
N ASN A 342 3.89 -3.43 5.07
CA ASN A 342 2.76 -2.50 5.16
C ASN A 342 2.78 -1.71 6.48
N ALA A 343 3.06 -2.38 7.61
CA ALA A 343 3.22 -1.73 8.90
C ALA A 343 4.41 -0.74 8.91
N LEU A 344 5.55 -1.11 8.30
CA LEU A 344 6.69 -0.21 8.17
C LEU A 344 6.34 1.06 7.39
N VAL A 345 5.69 0.94 6.23
CA VAL A 345 5.29 2.11 5.43
C VAL A 345 4.35 3.03 6.23
N GLN A 346 3.39 2.46 6.96
CA GLN A 346 2.48 3.24 7.80
C GLN A 346 3.20 3.97 8.94
N ASN A 347 4.16 3.31 9.58
CA ASN A 347 4.89 3.86 10.72
C ASN A 347 6.03 4.82 10.34
N LEU A 348 6.57 4.71 9.12
CA LEU A 348 7.64 5.58 8.62
C LEU A 348 7.11 6.87 7.98
N ALA A 349 5.82 6.99 7.75
CA ALA A 349 5.21 8.16 7.14
C ALA A 349 4.43 8.99 8.18
N PRO A 350 4.75 10.30 8.36
CA PRO A 350 4.00 11.18 9.24
C PRO A 350 2.56 11.39 8.71
N ASP A 351 1.66 11.77 9.61
CA ASP A 351 0.20 11.82 9.35
C ASP A 351 -0.18 12.63 8.11
N TRP A 352 0.50 13.77 7.88
CA TRP A 352 0.20 14.68 6.78
C TRP A 352 0.43 14.08 5.38
N VAL A 353 1.31 13.06 5.24
CA VAL A 353 1.65 12.43 3.95
C VAL A 353 1.36 10.92 3.91
N ARG A 354 1.01 10.31 5.04
CA ARG A 354 0.85 8.84 5.20
C ARG A 354 -0.04 8.21 4.13
N ALA A 355 -1.23 8.76 3.92
CA ALA A 355 -2.17 8.21 2.94
C ALA A 355 -1.60 8.21 1.51
N ARG A 356 -0.83 9.25 1.16
CA ARG A 356 -0.21 9.40 -0.17
C ARG A 356 1.01 8.50 -0.35
N VAL A 357 1.82 8.33 0.69
CA VAL A 357 2.94 7.37 0.68
C VAL A 357 2.42 5.94 0.54
N LEU A 358 1.33 5.59 1.24
CA LEU A 358 0.65 4.32 1.08
C LEU A 358 0.09 4.13 -0.35
N ALA A 359 -0.43 5.19 -0.97
CA ALA A 359 -0.89 5.12 -2.36
C ALA A 359 0.27 4.83 -3.32
N ILE A 360 1.44 5.48 -3.15
CA ILE A 360 2.66 5.18 -3.93
C ILE A 360 3.12 3.75 -3.69
N PHE A 361 3.09 3.29 -2.44
CA PHE A 361 3.45 1.90 -2.09
C PHE A 361 2.53 0.90 -2.80
N ILE A 362 1.21 1.09 -2.78
CA ILE A 362 0.23 0.24 -3.46
C ILE A 362 0.46 0.28 -4.98
N LEU A 363 0.74 1.45 -5.53
CA LEU A 363 1.04 1.62 -6.96
C LEU A 363 2.27 0.80 -7.36
N VAL A 364 3.37 0.88 -6.63
CA VAL A 364 4.59 0.10 -6.91
C VAL A 364 4.33 -1.39 -6.70
N TYR A 365 3.64 -1.77 -5.62
CA TYR A 365 3.24 -3.15 -5.35
C TYR A 365 2.45 -3.75 -6.52
N GLN A 366 1.33 -3.13 -6.90
CA GLN A 366 0.43 -3.63 -7.94
C GLN A 366 1.05 -3.55 -9.33
N GLY A 367 1.78 -2.48 -9.63
CA GLY A 367 2.48 -2.31 -10.90
C GLY A 367 3.57 -3.36 -11.11
N SER A 368 4.39 -3.61 -10.08
CA SER A 368 5.43 -4.64 -10.13
C SER A 368 4.83 -6.05 -10.23
N PHE A 369 3.72 -6.29 -9.52
CA PHE A 369 3.02 -7.57 -9.56
C PHE A 369 2.40 -7.83 -10.95
N ALA A 370 1.76 -6.82 -11.56
CA ALA A 370 1.20 -6.91 -12.91
C ALA A 370 2.30 -7.14 -13.96
N LEU A 371 3.38 -6.36 -13.90
CA LEU A 371 4.52 -6.49 -14.82
C LEU A 371 5.21 -7.85 -14.66
N GLY A 372 5.44 -8.28 -13.44
CA GLY A 372 6.03 -9.58 -13.14
C GLY A 372 5.16 -10.72 -13.66
N SER A 373 3.84 -10.68 -13.44
CA SER A 373 2.92 -11.70 -13.94
C SER A 373 2.98 -11.83 -15.45
N ALA A 374 2.93 -10.71 -16.19
CA ALA A 374 3.07 -10.72 -17.64
C ALA A 374 4.43 -11.26 -18.09
N THR A 375 5.51 -10.84 -17.43
CA THR A 375 6.89 -11.27 -17.75
C THR A 375 7.06 -12.77 -17.53
N TRP A 376 6.66 -13.28 -16.36
CA TRP A 376 6.82 -14.70 -16.03
C TRP A 376 5.88 -15.59 -16.85
N GLY A 377 4.70 -15.09 -17.24
CA GLY A 377 3.82 -15.74 -18.22
C GLY A 377 4.49 -15.87 -19.58
N ALA A 378 5.14 -14.81 -20.06
CA ALA A 378 5.88 -14.83 -21.33
C ALA A 378 7.10 -15.77 -21.29
N VAL A 379 7.84 -15.79 -20.17
CA VAL A 379 8.95 -16.75 -19.97
C VAL A 379 8.41 -18.19 -19.95
N ALA A 380 7.31 -18.43 -19.22
CA ALA A 380 6.70 -19.76 -19.17
C ALA A 380 6.21 -20.25 -20.54
N GLN A 381 5.70 -19.33 -21.39
CA GLN A 381 5.26 -19.65 -22.75
C GLN A 381 6.43 -20.03 -23.67
N ARG A 382 7.61 -19.42 -23.50
CA ARG A 382 8.77 -19.60 -24.38
C ARG A 382 9.74 -20.67 -23.88
N ALA A 383 10.06 -20.64 -22.59
CA ALA A 383 11.09 -21.47 -21.95
C ALA A 383 10.52 -22.58 -21.05
N GLY A 384 9.20 -22.61 -20.87
CA GLY A 384 8.52 -23.58 -20.01
C GLY A 384 8.32 -23.08 -18.58
N ILE A 385 7.29 -23.64 -17.93
CA ILE A 385 6.85 -23.24 -16.58
C ILE A 385 7.94 -23.46 -15.54
N ARG A 386 8.70 -24.58 -15.66
CA ARG A 386 9.78 -24.91 -14.74
C ARG A 386 10.86 -23.83 -14.72
N VAL A 387 11.31 -23.39 -15.90
CA VAL A 387 12.33 -22.34 -16.02
C VAL A 387 11.81 -21.03 -15.44
N ALA A 388 10.56 -20.65 -15.76
CA ALA A 388 9.95 -19.43 -15.23
C ALA A 388 9.91 -19.44 -13.69
N LEU A 389 9.44 -20.53 -13.07
CA LEU A 389 9.35 -20.66 -11.62
C LEU A 389 10.73 -20.67 -10.94
N VAL A 390 11.71 -21.42 -11.52
CA VAL A 390 13.08 -21.43 -10.96
C VAL A 390 13.71 -20.04 -11.02
N CYS A 391 13.66 -19.36 -12.17
CA CYS A 391 14.23 -18.02 -12.30
C CYS A 391 13.53 -17.00 -11.38
N ALA A 392 12.20 -17.07 -11.29
CA ALA A 392 11.42 -16.21 -10.41
C ALA A 392 11.74 -16.46 -8.92
N GLY A 393 11.81 -17.73 -8.51
CA GLY A 393 12.15 -18.10 -7.13
C GLY A 393 13.57 -17.72 -6.76
N VAL A 394 14.55 -17.96 -7.64
CA VAL A 394 15.95 -17.51 -7.44
C VAL A 394 16.02 -15.99 -7.40
N GLY A 395 15.30 -15.28 -8.27
CA GLY A 395 15.21 -13.82 -8.23
C GLY A 395 14.58 -13.31 -6.93
N THR A 396 13.55 -14.00 -6.41
CA THR A 396 12.94 -13.68 -5.11
C THR A 396 13.97 -13.83 -3.99
N ILE A 397 14.70 -14.96 -3.94
CA ILE A 397 15.78 -15.17 -2.95
C ILE A 397 16.88 -14.12 -3.13
N GLY A 398 17.33 -13.89 -4.37
CA GLY A 398 18.37 -12.91 -4.69
C GLY A 398 18.00 -11.47 -4.28
N SER A 399 16.71 -11.14 -4.19
CA SER A 399 16.27 -9.82 -3.74
C SER A 399 16.68 -9.50 -2.30
N VAL A 400 17.03 -10.52 -1.50
CA VAL A 400 17.57 -10.31 -0.14
C VAL A 400 18.89 -9.55 -0.15
N ILE A 401 19.63 -9.55 -1.28
CA ILE A 401 20.88 -8.80 -1.41
C ILE A 401 20.70 -7.30 -1.07
N PHE A 402 19.50 -6.74 -1.27
CA PHE A 402 19.20 -5.36 -0.87
C PHE A 402 19.35 -5.13 0.65
N ALA A 403 19.24 -6.17 1.48
CA ALA A 403 19.47 -6.09 2.92
C ALA A 403 20.94 -5.73 3.26
N LEU A 404 21.88 -6.05 2.36
CA LEU A 404 23.29 -5.73 2.55
C LEU A 404 23.57 -4.22 2.36
N PHE A 405 22.78 -3.56 1.50
CA PHE A 405 22.97 -2.15 1.16
C PHE A 405 22.10 -1.21 1.98
N ALA A 406 20.89 -1.66 2.36
CA ALA A 406 19.92 -0.83 3.06
C ALA A 406 19.02 -1.68 3.96
N LYS A 407 19.35 -1.71 5.26
CA LYS A 407 18.59 -2.45 6.28
C LYS A 407 17.27 -1.77 6.60
N LEU A 408 16.26 -2.59 6.90
CA LEU A 408 14.98 -2.11 7.43
C LEU A 408 15.16 -1.73 8.92
N PRO A 409 14.55 -0.63 9.36
CA PRO A 409 14.65 -0.20 10.75
C PRO A 409 13.83 -1.12 11.68
N ASP A 410 14.36 -1.39 12.87
CA ASP A 410 13.66 -2.12 13.92
C ASP A 410 12.78 -1.22 14.78
N SER A 411 13.18 0.04 14.94
CA SER A 411 12.41 1.05 15.67
C SER A 411 11.94 2.16 14.73
N THR A 412 10.74 2.61 14.95
CA THR A 412 10.21 3.81 14.29
C THR A 412 10.70 5.05 15.04
N LYS A 413 11.23 6.02 14.29
CA LYS A 413 11.51 7.35 14.84
C LYS A 413 10.23 8.03 15.29
N ASP A 414 10.31 8.92 16.25
CA ASP A 414 9.17 9.72 16.66
C ASP A 414 8.80 10.72 15.55
N LEU A 415 7.71 10.45 14.86
CA LEU A 415 7.18 11.27 13.78
C LEU A 415 6.06 12.21 14.25
N SER A 416 5.89 12.37 15.56
CA SER A 416 4.93 13.34 16.09
C SER A 416 5.29 14.76 15.60
N PRO A 417 4.28 15.60 15.31
CA PRO A 417 4.53 16.96 14.84
C PRO A 417 5.36 17.76 15.83
N TRP A 418 6.32 18.51 15.29
CA TRP A 418 7.15 19.42 16.06
C TRP A 418 6.97 20.85 15.56
N ASN A 419 6.44 21.74 16.38
CA ASN A 419 6.24 23.16 16.08
C ASN A 419 7.24 24.00 16.86
N HIS A 420 8.46 24.14 16.38
CA HIS A 420 9.49 24.92 17.06
C HIS A 420 9.70 26.34 16.48
N TRP A 421 9.40 26.52 15.21
CA TRP A 421 9.71 27.78 14.55
C TRP A 421 8.70 28.88 14.95
N ARG A 422 9.24 30.03 15.37
CA ARG A 422 8.43 31.26 15.44
C ARG A 422 7.85 31.48 14.03
N MET A 423 6.53 31.67 13.96
CA MET A 423 5.91 32.08 12.70
C MET A 423 6.70 33.24 12.11
N PRO A 424 7.15 33.20 10.85
CA PRO A 424 7.87 34.31 10.26
C PRO A 424 7.04 35.57 10.37
N VAL A 425 7.67 36.68 10.83
CA VAL A 425 7.01 37.99 10.88
C VAL A 425 6.86 38.45 9.44
N VAL A 426 5.63 38.48 8.97
CA VAL A 426 5.30 38.87 7.59
C VAL A 426 4.73 40.26 7.60
N VAL A 427 5.23 41.14 6.74
CA VAL A 427 4.61 42.41 6.44
C VAL A 427 3.20 42.15 5.89
N LYS A 428 2.17 42.86 6.38
CA LYS A 428 0.75 42.62 6.09
C LYS A 428 0.45 42.48 4.59
N GLU A 429 1.19 43.20 3.74
CA GLU A 429 1.05 43.18 2.29
C GLU A 429 1.55 41.88 1.64
N ALA A 430 2.59 41.25 2.20
CA ALA A 430 3.10 39.95 1.72
C ALA A 430 2.27 38.76 2.22
N ALA A 431 1.50 38.92 3.30
CA ALA A 431 0.60 37.89 3.83
C ALA A 431 -0.71 37.79 3.03
N ALA A 432 -1.04 38.76 2.20
CA ALA A 432 -2.30 38.81 1.45
C ALA A 432 -2.37 37.79 0.31
N ASP A 433 -1.22 37.35 -0.26
CA ASP A 433 -1.17 36.37 -1.35
C ASP A 433 -0.31 35.15 -0.98
N LEU A 434 -0.96 34.11 -0.49
CA LEU A 434 -0.34 32.82 -0.11
C LEU A 434 0.29 32.09 -1.30
N HIS A 435 -0.09 32.43 -2.53
CA HIS A 435 0.43 31.81 -3.76
C HIS A 435 1.66 32.51 -4.32
N ARG A 436 2.05 33.64 -3.74
CA ARG A 436 3.24 34.39 -4.15
C ARG A 436 4.52 33.57 -3.98
N GLY A 437 5.37 33.58 -4.99
CA GLY A 437 6.64 32.84 -5.02
C GLY A 437 7.40 33.01 -6.32
N PRO A 438 8.58 32.41 -6.44
CA PRO A 438 9.25 31.55 -5.45
C PRO A 438 9.70 32.33 -4.20
N VAL A 439 9.78 31.61 -3.08
CA VAL A 439 10.32 32.11 -1.82
C VAL A 439 11.74 31.60 -1.65
N LEU A 440 12.68 32.50 -1.43
CA LEU A 440 14.06 32.18 -1.04
C LEU A 440 14.19 32.31 0.47
N VAL A 441 14.66 31.26 1.12
CA VAL A 441 15.02 31.25 2.53
C VAL A 441 16.54 31.22 2.62
N ALA A 442 17.12 32.17 3.34
CA ALA A 442 18.55 32.27 3.60
C ALA A 442 18.79 32.17 5.10
N ALA A 443 19.59 31.20 5.53
CA ALA A 443 19.98 31.01 6.93
C ALA A 443 21.50 31.16 7.06
N GLU A 444 21.93 32.09 7.90
CA GLU A 444 23.34 32.39 8.14
C GLU A 444 23.80 31.70 9.43
N TYR A 445 24.89 30.91 9.33
CA TYR A 445 25.46 30.14 10.42
C TYR A 445 26.86 30.62 10.77
N ALA A 446 27.11 30.89 12.05
CA ALA A 446 28.46 31.11 12.59
C ALA A 446 28.98 29.78 13.15
N VAL A 447 29.81 29.10 12.38
CA VAL A 447 30.32 27.76 12.70
C VAL A 447 31.50 27.80 13.67
N ILE A 448 31.52 26.91 14.66
CA ILE A 448 32.64 26.76 15.57
C ILE A 448 33.83 26.23 14.76
N PRO A 449 35.00 26.90 14.75
CA PRO A 449 36.13 26.59 13.85
C PRO A 449 36.59 25.13 13.92
N GLU A 450 36.62 24.57 15.13
CA GLU A 450 37.13 23.22 15.39
C GLU A 450 36.12 22.13 14.94
N ARG A 451 34.87 22.52 14.61
CA ARG A 451 33.78 21.63 14.26
C ARG A 451 33.25 21.82 12.84
N GLU A 452 34.01 22.49 11.99
CA GLU A 452 33.62 22.81 10.61
C GLU A 452 33.26 21.55 9.78
N ALA A 453 34.08 20.51 9.87
CA ALA A 453 33.85 19.28 9.12
C ALA A 453 32.56 18.57 9.53
N GLU A 454 32.28 18.52 10.84
CA GLU A 454 31.08 17.92 11.40
C GLU A 454 29.83 18.74 11.04
N PHE A 455 29.96 20.08 11.03
CA PHE A 455 28.89 20.97 10.57
C PHE A 455 28.53 20.71 9.11
N VAL A 456 29.55 20.63 8.22
CA VAL A 456 29.35 20.40 6.78
C VAL A 456 28.66 19.06 6.55
N GLU A 457 29.01 18.01 7.27
CA GLU A 457 28.33 16.73 7.19
C GLU A 457 26.87 16.82 7.69
N ALA A 458 26.64 17.44 8.83
CA ALA A 458 25.32 17.58 9.45
C ALA A 458 24.36 18.43 8.59
N ILE A 459 24.84 19.54 8.00
CA ILE A 459 24.01 20.40 7.15
C ILE A 459 23.60 19.68 5.86
N HIS A 460 24.43 18.79 5.30
CA HIS A 460 24.07 17.97 4.16
C HIS A 460 23.03 16.89 4.52
N GLN A 461 23.05 16.39 5.77
CA GLN A 461 21.97 15.52 6.27
C GLN A 461 20.66 16.33 6.41
N TYR A 462 20.74 17.54 6.94
CA TYR A 462 19.59 18.44 7.08
C TYR A 462 19.01 18.91 5.73
N ALA A 463 19.84 19.05 4.72
CA ALA A 463 19.42 19.32 3.33
C ALA A 463 18.40 18.33 2.79
N ARG A 464 18.48 17.06 3.20
CA ARG A 464 17.51 16.03 2.80
C ARG A 464 16.13 16.34 3.38
N ILE A 465 16.06 16.82 4.62
CA ILE A 465 14.83 17.27 5.28
C ILE A 465 14.25 18.47 4.54
N ARG A 466 15.06 19.50 4.24
CA ARG A 466 14.64 20.66 3.46
C ARG A 466 14.02 20.29 2.13
N ARG A 467 14.72 19.40 1.37
CA ARG A 467 14.24 18.90 0.07
C ARG A 467 13.00 18.03 0.19
N ARG A 468 12.91 17.19 1.21
CA ARG A 468 11.75 16.35 1.51
C ARG A 468 10.51 17.22 1.74
N ASP A 469 10.65 18.28 2.50
CA ASP A 469 9.53 19.10 2.98
C ASP A 469 9.12 20.21 2.01
N GLY A 470 9.90 20.49 0.93
CA GLY A 470 9.42 21.42 -0.08
C GLY A 470 10.50 22.19 -0.85
N ALA A 471 11.73 22.21 -0.40
CA ALA A 471 12.79 22.89 -1.12
C ALA A 471 13.11 22.17 -2.44
N TYR A 472 12.99 22.88 -3.57
CA TYR A 472 13.34 22.35 -4.88
C TYR A 472 14.78 22.70 -5.31
N ARG A 473 15.37 23.76 -4.73
CA ARG A 473 16.80 24.08 -4.81
C ARG A 473 17.33 24.27 -3.41
N TRP A 474 18.55 23.80 -3.15
CA TRP A 474 19.25 23.93 -1.88
C TRP A 474 20.75 24.03 -2.13
N GLY A 475 21.43 24.87 -1.38
CA GLY A 475 22.87 25.00 -1.39
C GLY A 475 23.40 25.56 -0.08
N ILE A 476 24.64 25.20 0.26
CA ILE A 476 25.41 25.79 1.37
C ILE A 476 26.64 26.45 0.79
N TYR A 477 26.92 27.66 1.19
CA TYR A 477 28.02 28.48 0.70
C TYR A 477 28.86 28.94 1.87
N ARG A 478 30.19 28.87 1.73
CA ARG A 478 31.14 29.44 2.68
C ARG A 478 31.39 30.90 2.31
N ASP A 479 31.37 31.78 3.30
CA ASP A 479 31.71 33.18 3.10
C ASP A 479 33.19 33.33 2.81
N THR A 480 33.53 34.21 1.87
CA THR A 480 34.91 34.48 1.48
C THR A 480 35.52 35.64 2.26
N GLU A 481 34.70 36.49 2.87
CA GLU A 481 35.12 37.70 3.60
C GLU A 481 35.18 37.47 5.10
N VAL A 482 34.27 36.61 5.62
CA VAL A 482 34.19 36.33 7.06
C VAL A 482 34.46 34.86 7.32
N ALA A 483 35.52 34.58 8.09
CA ALA A 483 35.88 33.23 8.45
C ALA A 483 34.76 32.53 9.24
N ASN A 484 34.55 31.23 9.00
CA ASN A 484 33.60 30.37 9.69
C ASN A 484 32.12 30.79 9.54
N ARG A 485 31.81 31.67 8.58
CA ARG A 485 30.44 32.04 8.22
C ARG A 485 29.95 31.21 7.02
N TYR A 486 28.78 30.59 7.17
CA TYR A 486 28.15 29.78 6.15
C TYR A 486 26.74 30.27 5.87
N LEU A 487 26.34 30.25 4.62
CA LEU A 487 24.99 30.65 4.16
C LEU A 487 24.29 29.47 3.52
N GLU A 488 23.24 28.97 4.20
CA GLU A 488 22.28 28.03 3.61
C GLU A 488 21.27 28.81 2.79
N ILE A 489 21.05 28.42 1.54
CA ILE A 489 20.01 28.99 0.68
C ILE A 489 19.14 27.88 0.14
N PHE A 490 17.82 28.04 0.26
CA PHE A 490 16.88 27.15 -0.41
C PHE A 490 15.66 27.89 -0.95
N LEU A 491 15.07 27.32 -2.00
CA LEU A 491 13.92 27.90 -2.71
C LEU A 491 12.72 26.97 -2.55
N VAL A 492 11.55 27.56 -2.28
CA VAL A 492 10.24 26.90 -2.26
C VAL A 492 9.28 27.59 -3.22
N ASN A 493 8.31 26.86 -3.75
CA ASN A 493 7.46 27.33 -4.85
C ASN A 493 6.54 28.49 -4.48
N SER A 494 6.10 28.59 -3.22
CA SER A 494 5.20 29.64 -2.76
C SER A 494 5.30 29.85 -1.25
N TRP A 495 4.75 30.97 -0.77
CA TRP A 495 4.65 31.27 0.66
C TRP A 495 3.83 30.22 1.41
N ALA A 496 2.72 29.77 0.83
CA ALA A 496 1.92 28.68 1.39
C ALA A 496 2.71 27.37 1.55
N GLU A 497 3.58 27.03 0.58
CA GLU A 497 4.43 25.85 0.68
C GLU A 497 5.49 26.01 1.76
N HIS A 498 6.02 27.21 1.94
CA HIS A 498 6.95 27.52 3.03
C HIS A 498 6.28 27.36 4.41
N LEU A 499 5.08 27.89 4.60
CA LEU A 499 4.33 27.70 5.84
C LEU A 499 4.08 26.21 6.13
N ARG A 500 3.69 25.45 5.11
CA ARG A 500 3.53 23.99 5.23
C ARG A 500 4.83 23.25 5.60
N GLN A 501 6.02 23.76 5.24
CA GLN A 501 7.29 23.17 5.70
C GLN A 501 7.40 23.18 7.22
N HIS A 502 6.97 24.27 7.87
CA HIS A 502 6.99 24.36 9.33
C HIS A 502 6.03 23.36 10.00
N GLU A 503 4.87 23.10 9.39
CA GLU A 503 3.90 22.13 9.89
C GLU A 503 4.32 20.67 9.66
N ARG A 504 5.24 20.42 8.73
CA ARG A 504 5.71 19.07 8.33
C ARG A 504 6.85 18.54 9.19
N GLN A 505 7.48 19.38 10.01
CA GLN A 505 8.58 18.96 10.87
C GLN A 505 8.14 17.98 11.96
N THR A 506 9.01 17.00 12.27
CA THR A 506 8.76 15.95 13.25
C THR A 506 9.80 16.00 14.37
N GLN A 507 9.54 15.30 15.50
CA GLN A 507 10.50 15.15 16.59
C GLN A 507 11.82 14.52 16.12
N ALA A 508 11.75 13.59 15.17
CA ALA A 508 12.96 13.01 14.55
C ALA A 508 13.79 14.04 13.76
N ASP A 509 13.16 15.04 13.15
CA ASP A 509 13.85 16.13 12.45
C ASP A 509 14.53 17.09 13.44
N ARG A 510 13.89 17.32 14.60
CA ARG A 510 14.46 18.08 15.70
C ARG A 510 15.79 17.52 16.18
N GLU A 511 15.94 16.21 16.27
CA GLU A 511 17.20 15.58 16.68
C GLU A 511 18.34 15.94 15.72
N VAL A 512 18.05 16.00 14.41
CA VAL A 512 19.02 16.40 13.38
C VAL A 512 19.33 17.89 13.49
N GLU A 513 18.33 18.72 13.72
CA GLU A 513 18.47 20.17 13.92
C GLU A 513 19.26 20.50 15.17
N GLN A 514 18.98 19.84 16.30
CA GLN A 514 19.74 20.01 17.55
C GLN A 514 21.21 19.65 17.40
N ARG A 515 21.50 18.57 16.64
CA ARG A 515 22.88 18.19 16.32
C ARG A 515 23.54 19.28 15.50
N LEU A 516 22.87 19.84 14.49
CA LEU A 516 23.38 20.93 13.68
C LEU A 516 23.65 22.17 14.54
N SER A 517 22.71 22.54 15.43
CA SER A 517 22.84 23.67 16.35
C SER A 517 24.00 23.52 17.33
N SER A 518 24.44 22.29 17.65
CA SER A 518 25.60 22.08 18.51
C SER A 518 26.95 22.42 17.87
N TYR A 519 26.98 22.67 16.56
CA TYR A 519 28.18 23.01 15.80
C TYR A 519 28.30 24.51 15.47
N VAL A 520 27.33 25.32 15.91
CA VAL A 520 27.30 26.76 15.67
C VAL A 520 27.38 27.55 16.97
N ALA A 521 27.94 28.75 16.91
CA ALA A 521 28.15 29.59 18.07
C ALA A 521 26.85 30.22 18.64
N HIS A 522 25.89 30.45 17.77
CA HIS A 522 24.56 30.99 18.10
C HIS A 522 23.53 30.50 17.08
N ASP A 523 22.25 30.71 17.41
CA ASP A 523 21.16 30.34 16.48
C ASP A 523 21.29 31.08 15.15
N PRO A 524 20.97 30.43 14.02
CA PRO A 524 21.12 31.02 12.70
C PRO A 524 20.17 32.19 12.47
N GLU A 525 20.67 33.22 11.78
CA GLU A 525 19.87 34.33 11.29
C GLU A 525 19.11 33.94 10.04
N VAL A 526 17.78 33.90 10.09
CA VAL A 526 16.96 33.44 8.96
C VAL A 526 16.23 34.62 8.31
N ARG A 527 16.41 34.74 6.99
CA ARG A 527 15.74 35.75 6.15
C ARG A 527 14.86 35.07 5.10
N HIS A 528 13.67 35.64 4.88
CA HIS A 528 12.71 35.19 3.89
C HIS A 528 12.55 36.25 2.81
N LEU A 529 12.79 35.88 1.57
CA LEU A 529 12.74 36.79 0.42
C LEU A 529 11.74 36.22 -0.60
N ILE A 530 10.79 37.05 -1.02
CA ILE A 530 9.83 36.70 -2.08
C ILE A 530 10.32 37.31 -3.40
N TYR A 531 10.25 36.55 -4.48
CA TYR A 531 10.65 37.03 -5.80
C TYR A 531 9.86 38.27 -6.19
N ALA A 532 10.57 39.37 -6.46
CA ALA A 532 9.97 40.62 -6.94
C ALA A 532 9.77 40.55 -8.47
N ASN A 533 8.54 40.55 -8.93
CA ASN A 533 8.23 40.54 -10.35
C ASN A 533 8.01 41.97 -10.84
N SER A 534 8.65 42.35 -11.95
CA SER A 534 8.55 43.68 -12.55
C SER A 534 7.16 44.05 -13.09
N LYS A 535 6.19 43.13 -13.09
CA LYS A 535 4.80 43.35 -13.51
C LYS A 535 3.84 43.75 -12.38
N GLU A 536 4.35 43.95 -11.16
CA GLU A 536 3.54 44.28 -9.98
C GLU A 536 3.80 45.71 -9.46
N THR A 537 4.50 46.55 -10.21
CA THR A 537 4.62 48.02 -9.98
C THR A 537 3.70 48.81 -10.87
#